data_f72bbde44af56ee148a41449994f69a2
#
_entry.id   f72bbde44af56ee148a41449994f69a2
#
_cell.length_a   1.000
_cell.length_b   1.000
_cell.length_c   1.000
_cell.angle_alpha   90.00
_cell.angle_beta   90.00
_cell.angle_gamma   90.00
#
_symmetry.space_group_name_H-M   'P 1'
#
loop_
_entity.id
_entity.type
_entity.pdbx_description
1 polymer ?
#
loop_
_entity_poly.entity_id
_entity_poly.type
_entity_poly.pdbx_seq_one_letter_code
_entity_poly.pdbx_strand_id
1 'polypeptide(L)'
;ARISVKLVSEAGVGTVAAGVAKAGAQVVLISGYDGGTGAAPASSIHNAGLPWELGLAETHQTLIMNGLRNKVRIETDGKLMSGRDVAIAALLGAEEYGFATAPLVTMGCVMMRVCNLDTCPAGIATQNPELRKRFAGKPEYVENFMKFIAEELREYMAKLGCRTVDEMVGRSDLLKVREDLTGREKEIDLSRILNNPYAGPKEKVTFDPKHVYDFELEKSKDETVLLKQLGSALANKQRRSIDVEVTNTDRSFGTIFGSEITKKYGTGLEEDTFVVKCTGAGGQSFGAFIPKGLTLELVGDSNDYFGKGLSGGKLVVYAPAGVKYKKDENIIIGNVALYGATSGKAFISGVAGERFCVRNSGASAVVEGVGDHGCEYMTGG
;
A
#
# COMPACT_ATOMS: atom_id res chain seq x y z
N ALA A 1 -1.86 -6.49 11.09
CA ALA A 1 -1.27 -5.19 10.70
C ALA A 1 -2.28 -4.40 9.88
N ARG A 2 -2.25 -3.09 9.94
CA ARG A 2 -3.10 -2.18 9.17
C ARG A 2 -2.33 -1.75 7.91
N ILE A 3 -2.99 -1.81 6.73
CA ILE A 3 -2.41 -1.36 5.46
C ILE A 3 -2.72 0.11 5.28
N SER A 4 -1.70 0.96 5.26
CA SER A 4 -1.77 2.38 4.97
C SER A 4 -1.04 2.69 3.67
N VAL A 5 -1.69 3.45 2.79
CA VAL A 5 -1.12 3.87 1.50
C VAL A 5 -1.06 5.39 1.45
N LYS A 6 0.14 5.91 1.22
CA LYS A 6 0.39 7.36 1.10
C LYS A 6 0.28 7.82 -0.34
N LEU A 7 -0.53 8.85 -0.55
CA LEU A 7 -0.73 9.53 -1.84
C LEU A 7 -0.38 11.01 -1.70
N VAL A 8 0.18 11.58 -2.74
CA VAL A 8 0.45 13.03 -2.80
C VAL A 8 -0.82 13.77 -3.19
N SER A 9 -1.09 14.91 -2.55
CA SER A 9 -2.16 15.83 -2.93
C SER A 9 -1.89 16.40 -4.32
N GLU A 10 -2.62 15.91 -5.30
CA GLU A 10 -2.60 16.34 -6.70
C GLU A 10 -4.02 16.27 -7.26
N ALA A 11 -4.25 16.92 -8.39
CA ALA A 11 -5.54 16.83 -9.09
C ALA A 11 -5.80 15.38 -9.53
N GLY A 12 -6.97 14.83 -9.18
CA GLY A 12 -7.31 13.43 -9.47
C GLY A 12 -6.92 12.43 -8.38
N VAL A 13 -6.30 12.87 -7.28
CA VAL A 13 -5.90 11.99 -6.17
C VAL A 13 -7.08 11.23 -5.56
N GLY A 14 -8.28 11.81 -5.58
CA GLY A 14 -9.50 11.14 -5.12
C GLY A 14 -9.82 9.87 -5.91
N THR A 15 -9.58 9.87 -7.23
CA THR A 15 -9.76 8.68 -8.08
C THR A 15 -8.74 7.59 -7.73
N VAL A 16 -7.48 7.98 -7.50
CA VAL A 16 -6.44 7.06 -7.06
C VAL A 16 -6.79 6.47 -5.69
N ALA A 17 -7.23 7.31 -4.76
CA ALA A 17 -7.66 6.89 -3.42
C ALA A 17 -8.83 5.89 -3.47
N ALA A 18 -9.80 6.11 -4.38
CA ALA A 18 -10.89 5.15 -4.58
C ALA A 18 -10.38 3.79 -5.08
N GLY A 19 -9.41 3.77 -5.98
CA GLY A 19 -8.75 2.54 -6.42
C GLY A 19 -8.01 1.83 -5.28
N VAL A 20 -7.26 2.58 -4.48
CA VAL A 20 -6.53 2.08 -3.31
C VAL A 20 -7.48 1.53 -2.24
N ALA A 21 -8.60 2.20 -1.98
CA ALA A 21 -9.62 1.72 -1.06
C ALA A 21 -10.27 0.42 -1.56
N LYS A 22 -10.59 0.33 -2.86
CA LYS A 22 -11.09 -0.91 -3.48
C LYS A 22 -10.08 -2.06 -3.43
N ALA A 23 -8.80 -1.76 -3.43
CA ALA A 23 -7.74 -2.76 -3.27
C ALA A 23 -7.55 -3.22 -1.81
N GLY A 24 -8.34 -2.70 -0.86
CA GLY A 24 -8.37 -3.13 0.54
C GLY A 24 -7.41 -2.39 1.46
N ALA A 25 -6.91 -1.22 1.09
CA ALA A 25 -6.23 -0.35 2.04
C ALA A 25 -7.19 0.08 3.16
N GLN A 26 -6.69 0.12 4.38
CA GLN A 26 -7.45 0.48 5.57
C GLN A 26 -7.26 1.94 5.96
N VAL A 27 -6.17 2.53 5.50
CA VAL A 27 -5.86 3.95 5.63
C VAL A 27 -5.37 4.49 4.30
N VAL A 28 -5.87 5.64 3.90
CA VAL A 28 -5.34 6.45 2.81
C VAL A 28 -4.81 7.74 3.41
N LEU A 29 -3.49 7.93 3.35
CA LEU A 29 -2.83 9.15 3.79
C LEU A 29 -2.67 10.10 2.61
N ILE A 30 -3.30 11.27 2.69
CA ILE A 30 -3.13 12.36 1.73
C ILE A 30 -2.07 13.32 2.25
N SER A 31 -0.96 13.36 1.54
CA SER A 31 0.19 14.19 1.89
C SER A 31 0.22 15.48 1.09
N GLY A 32 0.30 16.61 1.75
CA GLY A 32 0.52 17.90 1.09
C GLY A 32 1.94 18.03 0.53
N TYR A 33 2.21 19.07 -0.28
CA TYR A 33 3.51 19.34 -0.87
C TYR A 33 4.66 19.49 0.16
N ASP A 34 4.34 19.89 1.38
CA ASP A 34 5.28 19.96 2.50
C ASP A 34 5.48 18.62 3.24
N GLY A 35 4.76 17.56 2.82
CA GLY A 35 4.94 16.21 3.35
C GLY A 35 6.22 15.56 2.83
N GLY A 36 6.56 14.40 3.40
CA GLY A 36 7.73 13.62 3.02
C GLY A 36 8.92 13.80 3.97
N THR A 37 10.14 13.61 3.45
CA THR A 37 11.34 13.67 4.27
C THR A 37 11.86 15.09 4.49
N GLY A 38 12.39 15.38 5.67
CA GLY A 38 13.12 16.63 5.95
C GLY A 38 14.38 16.82 5.09
N ALA A 39 14.88 15.76 4.47
CA ALA A 39 16.00 15.76 3.53
C ALA A 39 15.60 16.08 2.08
N ALA A 40 14.31 16.26 1.79
CA ALA A 40 13.85 16.55 0.44
C ALA A 40 14.47 17.88 -0.07
N PRO A 41 14.94 17.95 -1.33
CA PRO A 41 15.43 19.17 -1.91
C PRO A 41 14.33 20.22 -2.04
N ALA A 42 14.70 21.49 -2.00
CA ALA A 42 13.75 22.61 -2.09
C ALA A 42 12.88 22.54 -3.36
N SER A 43 13.43 22.08 -4.48
CA SER A 43 12.70 21.87 -5.73
C SER A 43 11.53 20.89 -5.59
N SER A 44 11.71 19.79 -4.87
CA SER A 44 10.64 18.83 -4.62
C SER A 44 9.53 19.43 -3.75
N ILE A 45 9.92 20.16 -2.69
CA ILE A 45 8.96 20.76 -1.76
C ILE A 45 8.11 21.85 -2.44
N HIS A 46 8.68 22.58 -3.40
CA HIS A 46 7.98 23.68 -4.06
C HIS A 46 7.22 23.28 -5.32
N ASN A 47 7.54 22.14 -5.91
CA ASN A 47 7.03 21.77 -7.24
C ASN A 47 6.37 20.40 -7.31
N ALA A 48 6.40 19.59 -6.26
CA ALA A 48 5.79 18.25 -6.23
C ALA A 48 4.62 18.24 -5.24
N GLY A 49 3.40 18.28 -5.78
CA GLY A 49 2.18 18.23 -5.00
C GLY A 49 1.52 19.60 -4.76
N LEU A 50 0.31 19.53 -4.26
CA LEU A 50 -0.56 20.66 -3.89
C LEU A 50 -0.71 20.73 -2.37
N PRO A 51 -1.26 21.82 -1.82
CA PRO A 51 -1.68 21.86 -0.42
C PRO A 51 -2.57 20.66 -0.05
N TRP A 52 -2.36 20.12 1.15
CA TRP A 52 -3.12 18.94 1.62
C TRP A 52 -4.63 19.17 1.64
N GLU A 53 -5.08 20.40 1.84
CA GLU A 53 -6.49 20.77 1.88
C GLU A 53 -7.23 20.41 0.59
N LEU A 54 -6.57 20.61 -0.56
CA LEU A 54 -7.14 20.31 -1.88
C LEU A 54 -7.32 18.79 -2.07
N GLY A 55 -6.25 18.03 -1.89
CA GLY A 55 -6.29 16.58 -2.08
C GLY A 55 -7.15 15.87 -1.04
N LEU A 56 -7.18 16.37 0.20
CA LEU A 56 -8.02 15.83 1.26
C LEU A 56 -9.50 16.00 0.94
N ALA A 57 -9.93 17.22 0.59
CA ALA A 57 -11.32 17.50 0.24
C ALA A 57 -11.78 16.70 -0.98
N GLU A 58 -10.95 16.62 -2.03
CA GLU A 58 -11.23 15.81 -3.22
C GLU A 58 -11.37 14.33 -2.85
N THR A 59 -10.44 13.80 -2.07
CA THR A 59 -10.46 12.39 -1.65
C THR A 59 -11.71 12.07 -0.83
N HIS A 60 -12.02 12.88 0.16
CA HIS A 60 -13.18 12.69 1.00
C HIS A 60 -14.48 12.64 0.19
N GLN A 61 -14.70 13.62 -0.68
CA GLN A 61 -15.89 13.69 -1.53
C GLN A 61 -15.95 12.54 -2.55
N THR A 62 -14.83 12.19 -3.17
CA THR A 62 -14.77 11.09 -4.15
C THR A 62 -15.05 9.73 -3.49
N LEU A 63 -14.53 9.47 -2.30
CA LEU A 63 -14.82 8.25 -1.58
C LEU A 63 -16.29 8.14 -1.17
N ILE A 64 -16.93 9.24 -0.77
CA ILE A 64 -18.38 9.27 -0.49
C ILE A 64 -19.17 8.93 -1.75
N MET A 65 -18.89 9.62 -2.86
CA MET A 65 -19.56 9.45 -4.15
C MET A 65 -19.49 7.99 -4.63
N ASN A 66 -18.41 7.27 -4.30
CA ASN A 66 -18.20 5.87 -4.69
C ASN A 66 -18.65 4.86 -3.61
N GLY A 67 -19.26 5.29 -2.49
CA GLY A 67 -19.67 4.38 -1.40
C GLY A 67 -18.51 3.68 -0.69
N LEU A 68 -17.33 4.30 -0.68
CA LEU A 68 -16.09 3.74 -0.13
C LEU A 68 -15.63 4.42 1.16
N ARG A 69 -16.19 5.60 1.48
CA ARG A 69 -15.69 6.44 2.57
C ARG A 69 -15.69 5.73 3.93
N ASN A 70 -16.73 4.97 4.21
CA ASN A 70 -16.86 4.23 5.45
C ASN A 70 -15.98 2.97 5.55
N LYS A 71 -15.33 2.57 4.46
CA LYS A 71 -14.46 1.38 4.40
C LYS A 71 -12.99 1.69 4.73
N VAL A 72 -12.60 2.97 4.71
CA VAL A 72 -11.22 3.40 4.83
C VAL A 72 -11.13 4.67 5.69
N ARG A 73 -10.09 4.76 6.53
CA ARG A 73 -9.74 6.00 7.23
C ARG A 73 -9.00 6.92 6.32
N ILE A 74 -9.23 8.21 6.45
CA ILE A 74 -8.42 9.22 5.78
C ILE A 74 -7.49 9.86 6.80
N GLU A 75 -6.20 9.80 6.50
CA GLU A 75 -5.15 10.50 7.22
C GLU A 75 -4.63 11.65 6.36
N THR A 76 -4.16 12.72 6.96
CA THR A 76 -3.47 13.80 6.24
C THR A 76 -2.22 14.25 6.96
N ASP A 77 -1.20 14.62 6.19
CA ASP A 77 0.02 15.28 6.66
C ASP A 77 0.41 16.43 5.70
N GLY A 78 1.48 17.11 6.00
CA GLY A 78 1.96 18.22 5.19
C GLY A 78 1.97 19.52 6.00
N LYS A 79 2.71 19.49 7.12
CA LYS A 79 2.97 20.64 7.98
C LYS A 79 1.77 21.07 8.85
N LEU A 80 1.08 20.10 9.42
CA LEU A 80 0.16 20.41 10.52
C LEU A 80 0.98 20.88 11.73
N MET A 81 0.66 22.06 12.28
CA MET A 81 1.46 22.70 13.32
C MET A 81 0.62 23.13 14.53
N SER A 82 -0.69 23.18 14.42
CA SER A 82 -1.61 23.71 15.43
C SER A 82 -2.90 22.91 15.55
N GLY A 83 -3.64 23.13 16.62
CA GLY A 83 -4.99 22.58 16.77
C GLY A 83 -5.98 23.12 15.74
N ARG A 84 -5.74 24.35 15.24
CA ARG A 84 -6.50 24.92 14.14
C ARG A 84 -6.33 24.13 12.85
N ASP A 85 -5.10 23.71 12.53
CA ASP A 85 -4.83 22.90 11.32
C ASP A 85 -5.55 21.56 11.43
N VAL A 86 -5.53 20.93 12.61
CA VAL A 86 -6.26 19.70 12.88
C VAL A 86 -7.77 19.89 12.74
N ALA A 87 -8.31 21.00 13.24
CA ALA A 87 -9.74 21.32 13.10
C ALA A 87 -10.13 21.45 11.63
N ILE A 88 -9.36 22.18 10.83
CA ILE A 88 -9.59 22.31 9.38
C ILE A 88 -9.50 20.96 8.69
N ALA A 89 -8.47 20.16 9.01
CA ALA A 89 -8.30 18.84 8.44
C ALA A 89 -9.49 17.91 8.76
N ALA A 90 -9.99 17.92 10.00
CA ALA A 90 -11.20 17.18 10.36
C ALA A 90 -12.41 17.65 9.55
N LEU A 91 -12.65 18.95 9.49
CA LEU A 91 -13.77 19.52 8.74
C LEU A 91 -13.71 19.23 7.24
N LEU A 92 -12.52 19.00 6.67
CA LEU A 92 -12.32 18.58 5.29
C LEU A 92 -12.32 17.07 5.09
N GLY A 93 -12.41 16.27 6.17
CA GLY A 93 -12.64 14.82 6.08
C GLY A 93 -11.56 13.92 6.66
N ALA A 94 -10.49 14.44 7.29
CA ALA A 94 -9.48 13.61 7.93
C ALA A 94 -9.95 13.06 9.30
N GLU A 95 -9.53 11.83 9.59
CA GLU A 95 -9.76 11.14 10.88
C GLU A 95 -8.43 10.86 11.61
N GLU A 96 -7.31 10.90 10.91
CA GLU A 96 -5.96 10.72 11.45
C GLU A 96 -5.07 11.86 10.95
N TYR A 97 -4.06 12.23 11.74
CA TYR A 97 -3.26 13.44 11.51
C TYR A 97 -1.77 13.14 11.69
N GLY A 98 -0.97 13.41 10.64
CA GLY A 98 0.46 13.20 10.65
C GLY A 98 1.25 14.47 11.01
N PHE A 99 2.16 14.37 11.97
CA PHE A 99 3.02 15.46 12.40
C PHE A 99 4.50 15.07 12.22
N ALA A 100 5.26 15.92 11.55
CA ALA A 100 6.70 15.75 11.41
C ALA A 100 7.47 17.00 11.82
N THR A 101 7.22 18.14 11.17
CA THR A 101 7.91 19.39 11.44
C THR A 101 7.68 19.89 12.87
N ALA A 102 6.44 19.83 13.36
CA ALA A 102 6.11 20.31 14.70
C ALA A 102 6.90 19.58 15.81
N PRO A 103 6.91 18.23 15.90
CA PRO A 103 7.76 17.52 16.85
C PRO A 103 9.26 17.80 16.67
N LEU A 104 9.74 17.92 15.43
CA LEU A 104 11.16 18.22 15.19
C LEU A 104 11.56 19.58 15.72
N VAL A 105 10.75 20.63 15.48
CA VAL A 105 10.99 21.99 16.01
C VAL A 105 10.94 21.98 17.53
N THR A 106 9.99 21.27 18.11
CA THR A 106 9.88 21.10 19.57
C THR A 106 11.13 20.46 20.19
N MET A 107 11.81 19.58 19.46
CA MET A 107 13.07 18.96 19.87
C MET A 107 14.32 19.81 19.56
N GLY A 108 14.16 21.04 19.04
CA GLY A 108 15.25 21.93 18.75
C GLY A 108 15.74 21.92 17.29
N CYS A 109 14.97 21.39 16.36
CA CYS A 109 15.30 21.48 14.93
C CYS A 109 15.24 22.94 14.45
N VAL A 110 16.32 23.41 13.83
CA VAL A 110 16.44 24.76 13.30
C VAL A 110 16.12 24.86 11.79
N MET A 111 15.57 23.82 11.21
CA MET A 111 15.08 23.77 9.82
C MET A 111 16.12 24.11 8.75
N MET A 112 17.40 23.82 8.98
CA MET A 112 18.48 24.06 7.99
C MET A 112 18.43 23.16 6.76
N ARG A 113 17.64 22.09 6.79
CA ARG A 113 17.47 21.13 5.68
C ARG A 113 18.77 20.48 5.16
N VAL A 114 19.71 20.24 6.06
CA VAL A 114 20.97 19.50 5.80
C VAL A 114 20.91 18.06 6.31
N CYS A 115 19.71 17.53 6.46
CA CYS A 115 19.45 16.22 7.07
C CYS A 115 20.10 15.06 6.31
N ASN A 116 20.29 15.20 5.00
CA ASN A 116 20.91 14.19 4.13
C ASN A 116 22.45 14.24 4.12
N LEU A 117 23.07 15.23 4.77
CA LEU A 117 24.51 15.48 4.69
C LEU A 117 25.28 15.01 5.94
N ASP A 118 24.60 14.39 6.91
CA ASP A 118 25.18 14.01 8.21
C ASP A 118 25.79 15.19 9.02
N THR A 119 25.37 16.42 8.71
CA THR A 119 25.90 17.67 9.28
C THR A 119 24.88 18.43 10.12
N CYS A 120 23.84 17.76 10.61
CA CYS A 120 22.76 18.39 11.38
C CYS A 120 23.31 19.14 12.61
N PRO A 121 23.19 20.48 12.68
CA PRO A 121 23.76 21.26 13.77
C PRO A 121 23.05 21.05 15.11
N ALA A 122 21.79 20.66 15.08
CA ALA A 122 20.99 20.34 16.28
C ALA A 122 21.21 18.90 16.79
N GLY A 123 22.01 18.08 16.08
CA GLY A 123 22.28 16.71 16.48
C GLY A 123 21.13 15.71 16.29
N ILE A 124 20.06 16.09 15.55
CA ILE A 124 18.86 15.26 15.37
C ILE A 124 19.09 14.26 14.23
N ALA A 125 19.43 14.75 13.03
CA ALA A 125 19.59 13.93 11.83
C ALA A 125 21.08 13.75 11.50
N THR A 126 21.81 13.06 12.36
CA THR A 126 23.24 12.79 12.18
C THR A 126 23.66 11.55 12.94
N GLN A 127 24.63 10.81 12.40
CA GLN A 127 25.34 9.73 13.07
C GLN A 127 26.69 10.18 13.66
N ASN A 128 27.14 11.41 13.33
CA ASN A 128 28.37 11.95 13.86
C ASN A 128 28.32 12.10 15.39
N PRO A 129 29.22 11.43 16.17
CA PRO A 129 29.17 11.42 17.62
C PRO A 129 29.30 12.82 18.26
N GLU A 130 30.07 13.72 17.66
CA GLU A 130 30.26 15.06 18.18
C GLU A 130 29.03 15.95 17.95
N LEU A 131 28.36 15.78 16.81
CA LEU A 131 27.11 16.52 16.55
C LEU A 131 25.96 15.99 17.40
N ARG A 132 25.87 14.68 17.61
CA ARG A 132 24.86 14.05 18.48
C ARG A 132 24.88 14.56 19.92
N LYS A 133 26.05 14.95 20.44
CA LYS A 133 26.17 15.56 21.78
C LYS A 133 25.42 16.87 21.91
N ARG A 134 25.10 17.53 20.81
CA ARG A 134 24.35 18.81 20.78
C ARG A 134 22.83 18.63 20.92
N PHE A 135 22.35 17.39 20.78
CA PHE A 135 20.92 17.13 20.87
C PHE A 135 20.42 17.36 22.31
N ALA A 136 19.56 18.35 22.47
CA ALA A 136 18.98 18.76 23.74
C ALA A 136 17.48 18.45 23.86
N GLY A 137 16.90 17.77 22.87
CA GLY A 137 15.49 17.40 22.87
C GLY A 137 15.15 16.40 23.96
N LYS A 138 13.94 16.51 24.50
CA LYS A 138 13.38 15.57 25.48
C LYS A 138 11.99 15.10 25.04
N PRO A 139 11.61 13.84 25.32
CA PRO A 139 10.28 13.33 24.99
C PRO A 139 9.14 14.22 25.54
N GLU A 140 9.31 14.74 26.76
CA GLU A 140 8.33 15.57 27.45
C GLU A 140 8.00 16.86 26.67
N TYR A 141 8.93 17.39 25.88
CA TYR A 141 8.65 18.56 25.05
C TYR A 141 7.64 18.24 23.96
N VAL A 142 7.79 17.09 23.33
CA VAL A 142 6.85 16.61 22.30
C VAL A 142 5.50 16.26 22.93
N GLU A 143 5.49 15.55 24.04
CA GLU A 143 4.26 15.22 24.78
C GLU A 143 3.46 16.46 25.15
N ASN A 144 4.12 17.48 25.72
CA ASN A 144 3.45 18.71 26.11
C ASN A 144 2.96 19.49 24.90
N PHE A 145 3.74 19.52 23.82
CA PHE A 145 3.31 20.20 22.59
C PHE A 145 2.07 19.54 21.98
N MET A 146 2.03 18.20 21.93
CA MET A 146 0.87 17.48 21.45
C MET A 146 -0.38 17.67 22.35
N LYS A 147 -0.18 17.79 23.67
CA LYS A 147 -1.26 18.16 24.58
C LYS A 147 -1.80 19.57 24.30
N PHE A 148 -0.93 20.52 24.00
CA PHE A 148 -1.36 21.89 23.64
C PHE A 148 -2.13 21.92 22.33
N ILE A 149 -1.70 21.16 21.31
CA ILE A 149 -2.48 20.98 20.07
C ILE A 149 -3.87 20.42 20.37
N ALA A 150 -3.94 19.38 21.20
CA ALA A 150 -5.21 18.77 21.58
C ALA A 150 -6.11 19.75 22.34
N GLU A 151 -5.55 20.56 23.24
CA GLU A 151 -6.31 21.56 23.99
C GLU A 151 -6.83 22.68 23.08
N GLU A 152 -5.99 23.18 22.17
CA GLU A 152 -6.43 24.15 21.15
C GLU A 152 -7.55 23.56 20.27
N LEU A 153 -7.43 22.31 19.85
CA LEU A 153 -8.48 21.61 19.10
C LEU A 153 -9.80 21.56 19.89
N ARG A 154 -9.74 21.25 21.17
CA ARG A 154 -10.93 21.24 22.06
C ARG A 154 -11.62 22.59 22.14
N GLU A 155 -10.84 23.69 22.13
CA GLU A 155 -11.44 25.04 22.08
C GLU A 155 -12.18 25.28 20.76
N TYR A 156 -11.65 24.84 19.62
CA TYR A 156 -12.36 24.91 18.34
C TYR A 156 -13.61 24.05 18.35
N MET A 157 -13.51 22.82 18.85
CA MET A 157 -14.66 21.91 18.99
C MET A 157 -15.77 22.55 19.82
N ALA A 158 -15.42 23.17 20.95
CA ALA A 158 -16.39 23.85 21.79
C ALA A 158 -17.08 25.03 21.10
N LYS A 159 -16.30 25.84 20.35
CA LYS A 159 -16.85 26.97 19.57
C LYS A 159 -17.77 26.50 18.45
N LEU A 160 -17.50 25.33 17.84
CA LEU A 160 -18.31 24.72 16.78
C LEU A 160 -19.49 23.90 17.32
N GLY A 161 -19.55 23.65 18.61
CA GLY A 161 -20.60 22.81 19.23
C GLY A 161 -20.41 21.31 19.01
N CYS A 162 -19.20 20.85 18.64
CA CYS A 162 -18.87 19.45 18.42
C CYS A 162 -18.30 18.82 19.71
N ARG A 163 -18.83 17.65 20.08
CA ARG A 163 -18.37 16.91 21.27
C ARG A 163 -17.28 15.88 20.98
N THR A 164 -17.24 15.39 19.78
CA THR A 164 -16.25 14.43 19.29
C THR A 164 -15.62 14.92 18.00
N VAL A 165 -14.39 14.44 17.68
CA VAL A 165 -13.75 14.73 16.40
C VAL A 165 -14.56 14.15 15.24
N ASP A 166 -15.18 12.99 15.43
CA ASP A 166 -16.02 12.36 14.41
C ASP A 166 -17.22 13.24 14.02
N GLU A 167 -17.73 14.07 14.92
CA GLU A 167 -18.79 15.06 14.62
C GLU A 167 -18.30 16.19 13.73
N MET A 168 -16.99 16.42 13.65
CA MET A 168 -16.38 17.43 12.78
C MET A 168 -16.07 16.88 11.39
N VAL A 169 -15.84 15.57 11.26
CA VAL A 169 -15.31 14.98 10.02
C VAL A 169 -16.24 15.28 8.84
N GLY A 170 -15.66 15.94 7.81
CA GLY A 170 -16.38 16.28 6.59
C GLY A 170 -17.37 17.43 6.69
N ARG A 171 -17.42 18.13 7.83
CA ARG A 171 -18.34 19.27 8.08
C ARG A 171 -17.79 20.58 7.49
N SER A 172 -17.47 20.58 6.20
CA SER A 172 -16.98 21.79 5.51
C SER A 172 -17.99 22.95 5.51
N ASP A 173 -19.28 22.67 5.80
CA ASP A 173 -20.32 23.67 6.02
C ASP A 173 -20.02 24.60 7.23
N LEU A 174 -19.14 24.19 8.14
CA LEU A 174 -18.67 24.99 9.26
C LEU A 174 -17.47 25.87 8.93
N LEU A 175 -16.96 25.78 7.68
CA LEU A 175 -15.87 26.63 7.19
C LEU A 175 -16.44 27.74 6.28
N LYS A 176 -15.86 28.93 6.37
CA LYS A 176 -16.10 30.01 5.41
C LYS A 176 -14.81 30.74 5.06
N VAL A 177 -14.78 31.30 3.87
CA VAL A 177 -13.67 32.18 3.47
C VAL A 177 -13.72 33.45 4.31
N ARG A 178 -12.57 33.97 4.69
CA ARG A 178 -12.46 35.25 5.40
C ARG A 178 -12.93 36.39 4.49
N GLU A 179 -13.58 37.36 5.08
CA GLU A 179 -14.12 38.52 4.37
C GLU A 179 -13.08 39.65 4.20
N ASP A 180 -12.05 39.67 5.06
CA ASP A 180 -11.01 40.69 5.15
C ASP A 180 -9.76 40.41 4.28
N LEU A 181 -9.88 39.53 3.28
CA LEU A 181 -8.78 39.19 2.37
C LEU A 181 -8.35 40.37 1.50
N THR A 182 -7.05 40.48 1.25
CA THR A 182 -6.43 41.52 0.42
C THR A 182 -5.49 40.93 -0.62
N GLY A 183 -5.22 41.65 -1.71
CA GLY A 183 -4.27 41.19 -2.73
C GLY A 183 -4.67 39.89 -3.39
N ARG A 184 -3.69 39.01 -3.65
CA ARG A 184 -3.85 37.73 -4.35
C ARG A 184 -4.74 36.73 -3.61
N GLU A 185 -4.88 36.84 -2.31
CA GLU A 185 -5.73 35.97 -1.52
C GLU A 185 -7.19 35.99 -1.96
N LYS A 186 -7.67 37.15 -2.47
CA LYS A 186 -9.02 37.31 -3.01
C LYS A 186 -9.28 36.53 -4.30
N GLU A 187 -8.22 36.19 -5.03
CA GLU A 187 -8.30 35.51 -6.32
C GLU A 187 -8.42 33.98 -6.16
N ILE A 188 -8.22 33.48 -4.92
CA ILE A 188 -8.28 32.04 -4.66
C ILE A 188 -9.74 31.59 -4.51
N ASP A 189 -10.19 30.77 -5.44
CA ASP A 189 -11.51 30.14 -5.35
C ASP A 189 -11.45 28.85 -4.50
N LEU A 190 -12.01 28.91 -3.31
CA LEU A 190 -12.14 27.79 -2.39
C LEU A 190 -13.52 27.10 -2.49
N SER A 191 -14.36 27.49 -3.42
CA SER A 191 -15.73 26.96 -3.53
C SER A 191 -15.77 25.44 -3.64
N ARG A 192 -14.85 24.83 -4.40
CA ARG A 192 -14.81 23.39 -4.60
C ARG A 192 -14.38 22.61 -3.35
N ILE A 193 -13.60 23.22 -2.47
CA ILE A 193 -13.23 22.63 -1.18
C ILE A 193 -14.39 22.72 -0.20
N LEU A 194 -15.05 23.88 -0.17
CA LEU A 194 -16.08 24.19 0.82
C LEU A 194 -17.48 23.68 0.42
N ASN A 195 -17.78 23.65 -0.88
CA ASN A 195 -19.07 23.21 -1.38
C ASN A 195 -19.13 21.68 -1.48
N ASN A 196 -19.14 21.03 -0.31
CA ASN A 196 -19.31 19.59 -0.20
C ASN A 196 -20.81 19.28 -0.08
N PRO A 197 -21.45 18.65 -1.09
CA PRO A 197 -22.87 18.33 -1.03
C PRO A 197 -23.23 17.30 0.05
N TYR A 198 -22.24 16.66 0.61
CA TYR A 198 -22.39 15.67 1.69
C TYR A 198 -22.12 16.27 3.09
N ALA A 199 -21.73 17.54 3.17
CA ALA A 199 -21.53 18.21 4.47
C ALA A 199 -22.86 18.43 5.17
N GLY A 200 -22.89 18.18 6.47
CA GLY A 200 -24.07 18.43 7.30
C GLY A 200 -24.18 17.49 8.50
N PRO A 201 -24.98 17.87 9.51
CA PRO A 201 -25.06 17.12 10.76
C PRO A 201 -25.68 15.73 10.63
N LYS A 202 -26.38 15.44 9.54
CA LYS A 202 -27.04 14.15 9.29
C LYS A 202 -26.18 13.14 8.52
N GLU A 203 -25.14 13.62 7.87
CA GLU A 203 -24.26 12.83 7.02
C GLU A 203 -23.00 12.44 7.81
N LYS A 204 -23.10 11.39 8.63
CA LYS A 204 -21.90 10.79 9.24
C LYS A 204 -21.22 9.91 8.21
N VAL A 205 -20.20 10.43 7.59
CA VAL A 205 -19.39 9.67 6.64
C VAL A 205 -17.97 9.57 7.18
N THR A 206 -17.82 8.70 8.16
CA THR A 206 -16.56 8.33 8.80
C THR A 206 -16.30 6.84 8.58
N PHE A 207 -15.10 6.38 8.90
CA PHE A 207 -14.79 4.96 8.90
C PHE A 207 -15.72 4.19 9.85
N ASP A 208 -16.25 3.07 9.35
CA ASP A 208 -17.03 2.14 10.14
C ASP A 208 -16.33 0.77 10.16
N PRO A 209 -15.83 0.30 11.33
CA PRO A 209 -15.16 -0.98 11.43
C PRO A 209 -16.00 -2.19 11.03
N LYS A 210 -17.33 -2.03 10.93
CA LYS A 210 -18.25 -3.06 10.45
C LYS A 210 -18.30 -3.18 8.93
N HIS A 211 -17.77 -2.19 8.19
CA HIS A 211 -17.78 -2.12 6.74
C HIS A 211 -16.37 -2.26 6.13
N VAL A 212 -15.45 -2.93 6.82
CA VAL A 212 -14.13 -3.24 6.25
C VAL A 212 -14.26 -4.01 4.94
N TYR A 213 -13.29 -3.81 4.05
CA TYR A 213 -13.27 -4.52 2.79
C TYR A 213 -13.12 -6.03 3.04
N ASP A 214 -14.06 -6.79 2.53
CA ASP A 214 -14.03 -8.24 2.56
C ASP A 214 -13.40 -8.75 1.25
N PHE A 215 -12.26 -9.41 1.37
CA PHE A 215 -11.56 -10.02 0.23
C PHE A 215 -12.20 -11.33 -0.23
N GLU A 216 -13.21 -11.81 0.49
CA GLU A 216 -13.90 -13.06 0.20
C GLU A 216 -12.93 -14.26 0.03
N LEU A 217 -11.87 -14.29 0.85
CA LEU A 217 -10.81 -15.29 0.74
C LEU A 217 -11.33 -16.72 0.86
N GLU A 218 -12.43 -16.91 1.58
CA GLU A 218 -13.12 -18.19 1.73
C GLU A 218 -13.67 -18.74 0.40
N LYS A 219 -13.82 -17.89 -0.63
CA LYS A 219 -14.22 -18.28 -1.98
C LYS A 219 -13.05 -18.68 -2.87
N SER A 220 -11.82 -18.40 -2.46
CA SER A 220 -10.63 -18.73 -3.23
C SER A 220 -10.47 -20.24 -3.43
N LYS A 221 -9.82 -20.65 -4.50
CA LYS A 221 -9.51 -22.07 -4.73
C LYS A 221 -8.52 -22.64 -3.72
N ASP A 222 -7.69 -21.81 -3.12
CA ASP A 222 -6.83 -22.22 -2.01
C ASP A 222 -7.68 -22.74 -0.84
N GLU A 223 -8.74 -22.02 -0.45
CA GLU A 223 -9.65 -22.42 0.62
C GLU A 223 -10.61 -23.54 0.21
N THR A 224 -11.23 -23.40 -0.95
CA THR A 224 -12.31 -24.30 -1.38
C THR A 224 -11.81 -25.63 -1.95
N VAL A 225 -10.57 -25.68 -2.46
CA VAL A 225 -9.97 -26.85 -3.10
C VAL A 225 -8.71 -27.31 -2.38
N LEU A 226 -7.66 -26.46 -2.34
CA LEU A 226 -6.35 -26.88 -1.85
C LEU A 226 -6.37 -27.29 -0.37
N LEU A 227 -6.87 -26.44 0.51
CA LEU A 227 -6.95 -26.75 1.94
C LEU A 227 -7.91 -27.91 2.24
N LYS A 228 -9.01 -28.05 1.48
CA LYS A 228 -9.92 -29.20 1.67
C LYS A 228 -9.30 -30.52 1.24
N GLN A 229 -8.59 -30.55 0.10
CA GLN A 229 -8.07 -31.82 -0.44
C GLN A 229 -6.69 -32.17 0.12
N LEU A 230 -5.87 -31.19 0.46
CA LEU A 230 -4.49 -31.36 0.94
C LEU A 230 -4.35 -31.14 2.45
N GLY A 231 -5.36 -30.61 3.13
CA GLY A 231 -5.27 -30.26 4.56
C GLY A 231 -4.91 -31.43 5.46
N SER A 232 -5.46 -32.62 5.23
CA SER A 232 -5.08 -33.84 5.97
C SER A 232 -3.63 -34.25 5.68
N ALA A 233 -3.20 -34.19 4.42
CA ALA A 233 -1.83 -34.48 4.02
C ALA A 233 -0.84 -33.42 4.60
N LEU A 234 -1.25 -32.16 4.61
CA LEU A 234 -0.51 -31.07 5.28
C LEU A 234 -0.37 -31.32 6.78
N ALA A 235 -1.45 -31.78 7.45
CA ALA A 235 -1.42 -32.08 8.87
C ALA A 235 -0.41 -33.16 9.23
N ASN A 236 -0.26 -34.18 8.38
CA ASN A 236 0.50 -35.39 8.62
C ASN A 236 1.84 -35.44 7.86
N LYS A 237 2.23 -34.36 7.16
CA LYS A 237 3.45 -34.30 6.33
C LYS A 237 3.50 -35.38 5.26
N GLN A 238 2.35 -35.75 4.68
CA GLN A 238 2.24 -36.82 3.69
C GLN A 238 2.35 -36.26 2.26
N ARG A 239 3.12 -36.91 1.42
CA ARG A 239 3.18 -36.57 -0.01
C ARG A 239 1.81 -36.76 -0.65
N ARG A 240 1.36 -35.77 -1.43
CA ARG A 240 0.08 -35.80 -2.13
C ARG A 240 0.13 -35.02 -3.44
N SER A 241 -0.51 -35.59 -4.45
CA SER A 241 -0.76 -34.91 -5.72
C SER A 241 -2.26 -34.80 -5.97
N ILE A 242 -2.69 -33.68 -6.54
CA ILE A 242 -4.08 -33.43 -6.96
C ILE A 242 -4.12 -32.72 -8.31
N ASP A 243 -5.22 -32.85 -9.02
CA ASP A 243 -5.51 -32.15 -10.27
C ASP A 243 -6.54 -31.04 -10.01
N VAL A 244 -6.32 -29.84 -10.58
CA VAL A 244 -7.18 -28.67 -10.37
C VAL A 244 -7.34 -27.91 -11.68
N GLU A 245 -8.56 -27.59 -12.06
CA GLU A 245 -8.82 -26.62 -13.13
C GLU A 245 -8.68 -25.20 -12.58
N VAL A 246 -7.99 -24.32 -13.30
CA VAL A 246 -7.79 -22.91 -12.94
C VAL A 246 -8.26 -22.00 -14.06
N THR A 247 -8.72 -20.82 -13.67
CA THR A 247 -9.12 -19.76 -14.57
C THR A 247 -8.36 -18.47 -14.26
N ASN A 248 -8.35 -17.51 -15.16
CA ASN A 248 -7.69 -16.22 -14.98
C ASN A 248 -8.27 -15.37 -13.82
N THR A 249 -9.42 -15.76 -13.28
CA THR A 249 -10.01 -15.13 -12.09
C THR A 249 -9.49 -15.72 -10.76
N ASP A 250 -8.82 -16.87 -10.80
CA ASP A 250 -8.19 -17.51 -9.63
C ASP A 250 -6.84 -16.83 -9.32
N ARG A 251 -6.93 -15.60 -8.79
CA ARG A 251 -5.74 -14.79 -8.47
C ARG A 251 -5.01 -15.34 -7.26
N SER A 252 -3.68 -15.17 -7.25
CA SER A 252 -2.80 -15.57 -6.15
C SER A 252 -2.95 -17.04 -5.75
N PHE A 253 -3.32 -17.91 -6.69
CA PHE A 253 -3.50 -19.33 -6.46
C PHE A 253 -2.23 -19.98 -5.88
N GLY A 254 -2.37 -20.77 -4.82
CA GLY A 254 -1.28 -21.42 -4.10
C GLY A 254 -0.70 -20.58 -2.96
N THR A 255 -1.02 -19.29 -2.85
CA THR A 255 -0.43 -18.39 -1.83
C THR A 255 -0.94 -18.69 -0.43
N ILE A 256 -2.24 -18.89 -0.24
CA ILE A 256 -2.81 -19.19 1.09
C ILE A 256 -2.34 -20.58 1.54
N PHE A 257 -2.41 -21.58 0.68
CA PHE A 257 -1.91 -22.92 1.00
C PHE A 257 -0.40 -22.91 1.30
N GLY A 258 0.39 -22.15 0.54
CA GLY A 258 1.80 -21.93 0.81
C GLY A 258 2.06 -21.26 2.17
N SER A 259 1.22 -20.31 2.56
CA SER A 259 1.27 -19.69 3.90
C SER A 259 1.05 -20.72 5.01
N GLU A 260 0.09 -21.62 4.86
CA GLU A 260 -0.18 -22.68 5.84
C GLU A 260 0.99 -23.68 5.94
N ILE A 261 1.63 -24.00 4.80
CA ILE A 261 2.88 -24.78 4.79
C ILE A 261 3.97 -24.07 5.62
N THR A 262 4.17 -22.78 5.33
CA THR A 262 5.22 -21.99 6.01
C THR A 262 4.98 -21.85 7.50
N LYS A 263 3.76 -21.59 7.92
CA LYS A 263 3.38 -21.53 9.35
C LYS A 263 3.68 -22.82 10.08
N LYS A 264 3.47 -23.94 9.43
CA LYS A 264 3.61 -25.25 10.08
C LYS A 264 5.01 -25.83 10.00
N TYR A 265 5.71 -25.66 8.89
CA TYR A 265 6.97 -26.37 8.60
C TYR A 265 8.15 -25.45 8.25
N GLY A 266 7.92 -24.13 8.06
CA GLY A 266 8.96 -23.23 7.56
C GLY A 266 9.52 -23.74 6.23
N THR A 267 10.82 -24.00 6.17
CA THR A 267 11.53 -24.56 5.00
C THR A 267 11.71 -26.08 5.09
N GLY A 268 11.12 -26.76 6.07
CA GLY A 268 11.40 -28.15 6.47
C GLY A 268 10.71 -29.24 5.65
N LEU A 269 10.07 -28.90 4.52
CA LEU A 269 9.49 -29.88 3.62
C LEU A 269 10.46 -30.27 2.51
N GLU A 270 10.38 -31.53 2.09
CA GLU A 270 11.04 -32.00 0.88
C GLU A 270 10.36 -31.45 -0.38
N GLU A 271 11.13 -31.26 -1.46
CA GLU A 271 10.58 -30.91 -2.79
C GLU A 271 9.50 -31.92 -3.21
N ASP A 272 8.45 -31.45 -3.89
CA ASP A 272 7.34 -32.29 -4.35
C ASP A 272 6.57 -33.01 -3.24
N THR A 273 6.55 -32.46 -2.04
CA THR A 273 5.68 -32.98 -0.98
C THR A 273 4.21 -32.80 -1.38
N PHE A 274 3.85 -31.62 -1.89
CA PHE A 274 2.54 -31.33 -2.45
C PHE A 274 2.70 -30.93 -3.92
N VAL A 275 2.06 -31.68 -4.80
CA VAL A 275 2.06 -31.39 -6.24
C VAL A 275 0.64 -31.08 -6.68
N VAL A 276 0.42 -29.89 -7.20
CA VAL A 276 -0.86 -29.47 -7.75
C VAL A 276 -0.71 -29.34 -9.27
N LYS A 277 -1.36 -30.23 -10.00
CA LYS A 277 -1.40 -30.22 -11.46
C LYS A 277 -2.60 -29.38 -11.89
N CYS A 278 -2.31 -28.23 -12.50
CA CYS A 278 -3.30 -27.26 -12.92
C CYS A 278 -3.53 -27.35 -14.43
N THR A 279 -4.75 -27.20 -14.87
CA THR A 279 -5.12 -27.09 -16.27
C THR A 279 -5.95 -25.82 -16.47
N GLY A 280 -5.61 -24.99 -17.46
CA GLY A 280 -6.36 -23.78 -17.81
C GLY A 280 -5.51 -22.53 -17.82
N ALA A 281 -6.07 -21.39 -17.38
CA ALA A 281 -5.39 -20.10 -17.35
C ALA A 281 -5.11 -19.69 -15.90
N GLY A 282 -3.85 -19.59 -15.52
CA GLY A 282 -3.43 -19.08 -14.22
C GLY A 282 -3.72 -17.57 -14.10
N GLY A 283 -4.39 -17.17 -13.04
CA GLY A 283 -4.71 -15.78 -12.77
C GLY A 283 -3.46 -14.97 -12.38
N GLN A 284 -3.64 -13.67 -12.16
CA GLN A 284 -2.58 -12.80 -11.71
C GLN A 284 -1.95 -13.32 -10.41
N SER A 285 -0.61 -13.26 -10.31
CA SER A 285 0.16 -13.75 -9.17
C SER A 285 0.02 -15.24 -8.90
N PHE A 286 -0.23 -16.06 -9.93
CA PHE A 286 -0.24 -17.52 -9.80
C PHE A 286 1.09 -18.01 -9.21
N GLY A 287 1.03 -18.82 -8.15
CA GLY A 287 2.21 -19.34 -7.46
C GLY A 287 3.03 -18.30 -6.68
N ALA A 288 2.46 -17.13 -6.37
CA ALA A 288 3.17 -16.11 -5.59
C ALA A 288 3.53 -16.63 -4.20
N PHE A 289 4.77 -16.36 -3.78
CA PHE A 289 5.33 -16.67 -2.44
C PHE A 289 5.32 -18.14 -2.05
N ILE A 290 5.09 -19.07 -2.96
CA ILE A 290 5.03 -20.49 -2.59
C ILE A 290 6.35 -20.99 -2.03
N PRO A 291 6.31 -21.72 -0.88
CA PRO A 291 7.49 -22.20 -0.18
C PRO A 291 7.97 -23.55 -0.71
N LYS A 292 9.15 -23.97 -0.26
CA LYS A 292 9.67 -25.31 -0.50
C LYS A 292 8.65 -26.38 -0.06
N GLY A 293 8.50 -27.41 -0.87
CA GLY A 293 7.55 -28.50 -0.67
C GLY A 293 6.27 -28.38 -1.51
N LEU A 294 5.97 -27.19 -2.04
CA LEU A 294 4.84 -26.99 -2.94
C LEU A 294 5.31 -26.86 -4.39
N THR A 295 4.74 -27.68 -5.26
CA THR A 295 4.93 -27.63 -6.70
C THR A 295 3.61 -27.36 -7.38
N LEU A 296 3.56 -26.32 -8.21
CA LEU A 296 2.45 -26.03 -9.11
C LEU A 296 2.89 -26.32 -10.55
N GLU A 297 2.22 -27.23 -11.21
CA GLU A 297 2.42 -27.58 -12.61
C GLU A 297 1.20 -27.11 -13.41
N LEU A 298 1.38 -26.16 -14.34
CA LEU A 298 0.30 -25.56 -15.11
C LEU A 298 0.40 -25.96 -16.58
N VAL A 299 -0.60 -26.66 -17.05
CA VAL A 299 -0.86 -26.91 -18.47
C VAL A 299 -1.77 -25.80 -18.98
N GLY A 300 -1.18 -24.77 -19.59
CA GLY A 300 -1.90 -23.57 -19.99
C GLY A 300 -1.00 -22.34 -20.03
N ASP A 301 -1.54 -21.21 -19.64
CA ASP A 301 -0.84 -19.93 -19.57
C ASP A 301 -1.11 -19.22 -18.22
N SER A 302 -0.43 -18.13 -17.94
CA SER A 302 -0.65 -17.34 -16.73
C SER A 302 -0.50 -15.85 -16.95
N ASN A 303 -1.24 -15.08 -16.18
CA ASN A 303 -1.19 -13.62 -16.18
C ASN A 303 0.09 -13.09 -15.51
N ASP A 304 0.15 -11.77 -15.30
CA ASP A 304 1.28 -11.06 -14.69
C ASP A 304 1.61 -11.55 -13.28
N TYR A 305 2.84 -11.29 -12.85
CA TYR A 305 3.38 -11.65 -11.53
C TYR A 305 3.41 -13.17 -11.24
N PHE A 306 3.47 -14.01 -12.28
CA PHE A 306 3.70 -15.44 -12.10
C PHE A 306 4.90 -15.69 -11.19
N GLY A 307 4.73 -16.43 -10.10
CA GLY A 307 5.79 -16.73 -9.16
C GLY A 307 6.40 -15.54 -8.42
N LYS A 308 5.69 -14.39 -8.33
CA LYS A 308 6.16 -13.24 -7.55
C LYS A 308 6.60 -13.68 -6.16
N GLY A 309 7.82 -13.29 -5.74
CA GLY A 309 8.34 -13.62 -4.42
C GLY A 309 8.51 -15.11 -4.15
N LEU A 310 8.70 -15.94 -5.19
CA LEU A 310 8.92 -17.38 -5.05
C LEU A 310 9.93 -17.67 -3.93
N SER A 311 9.55 -18.50 -2.96
CA SER A 311 10.27 -18.68 -1.70
C SER A 311 10.64 -20.16 -1.44
N GLY A 312 11.13 -20.85 -2.47
CA GLY A 312 11.57 -22.24 -2.40
C GLY A 312 10.70 -23.26 -3.09
N GLY A 313 9.50 -22.88 -3.53
CA GLY A 313 8.60 -23.72 -4.30
C GLY A 313 9.08 -24.02 -5.72
N LYS A 314 8.34 -24.85 -6.43
CA LYS A 314 8.58 -25.17 -7.82
C LYS A 314 7.39 -24.80 -8.68
N LEU A 315 7.65 -24.12 -9.77
CA LEU A 315 6.67 -23.74 -10.78
C LEU A 315 7.04 -24.36 -12.11
N VAL A 316 6.06 -24.94 -12.76
CA VAL A 316 6.22 -25.50 -14.12
C VAL A 316 5.06 -25.00 -14.96
N VAL A 317 5.31 -24.46 -16.14
CA VAL A 317 4.24 -24.05 -17.06
C VAL A 317 4.60 -24.43 -18.50
N TYR A 318 3.65 -24.99 -19.20
CA TYR A 318 3.78 -25.39 -20.60
C TYR A 318 2.45 -25.42 -21.31
N ALA A 319 2.48 -25.21 -22.61
CA ALA A 319 1.29 -25.21 -23.44
C ALA A 319 0.63 -26.60 -23.52
N PRO A 320 -0.71 -26.66 -23.66
CA PRO A 320 -1.43 -27.91 -23.88
C PRO A 320 -0.93 -28.70 -25.09
N ALA A 321 -1.12 -30.01 -25.08
CA ALA A 321 -0.83 -30.84 -26.24
C ALA A 321 -1.70 -30.44 -27.44
N GLY A 322 -1.13 -30.46 -28.65
CA GLY A 322 -1.88 -30.20 -29.89
C GLY A 322 -2.04 -28.74 -30.28
N VAL A 323 -1.44 -27.76 -29.54
CA VAL A 323 -1.39 -26.37 -30.01
C VAL A 323 -0.68 -26.26 -31.35
N LYS A 324 -1.15 -25.34 -32.21
CA LYS A 324 -0.64 -25.15 -33.57
C LYS A 324 0.41 -24.03 -33.69
N TYR A 325 0.56 -23.21 -32.66
CA TYR A 325 1.54 -22.14 -32.61
C TYR A 325 2.90 -22.68 -32.14
N LYS A 326 3.96 -21.97 -32.49
CA LYS A 326 5.31 -22.26 -31.97
C LYS A 326 5.42 -21.81 -30.53
N LYS A 327 5.76 -22.72 -29.64
CA LYS A 327 5.77 -22.47 -28.18
C LYS A 327 6.84 -21.49 -27.77
N ASP A 328 7.98 -21.55 -28.39
CA ASP A 328 9.17 -20.71 -28.18
C ASP A 328 9.04 -19.28 -28.75
N GLU A 329 8.02 -19.03 -29.55
CA GLU A 329 7.74 -17.70 -30.13
C GLU A 329 6.50 -17.02 -29.47
N ASN A 330 5.84 -17.67 -28.50
CA ASN A 330 4.61 -17.16 -27.91
C ASN A 330 4.73 -16.95 -26.40
N ILE A 331 4.17 -15.83 -25.93
CA ILE A 331 4.12 -15.50 -24.51
C ILE A 331 3.19 -16.49 -23.80
N ILE A 332 3.70 -17.16 -22.76
CA ILE A 332 2.96 -18.12 -21.95
C ILE A 332 2.74 -17.60 -20.51
N ILE A 333 3.56 -16.69 -20.04
CA ILE A 333 3.39 -16.00 -18.76
C ILE A 333 3.51 -14.50 -18.97
N GLY A 334 2.72 -13.73 -18.24
CA GLY A 334 2.69 -12.28 -18.35
C GLY A 334 3.93 -11.56 -17.83
N ASN A 335 3.80 -10.26 -17.63
CA ASN A 335 4.88 -9.38 -17.20
C ASN A 335 5.26 -9.60 -15.72
N VAL A 336 6.46 -9.18 -15.35
CA VAL A 336 6.97 -9.13 -13.98
C VAL A 336 6.98 -10.51 -13.29
N ALA A 337 7.11 -11.57 -14.07
CA ALA A 337 7.21 -12.92 -13.52
C ALA A 337 8.47 -13.07 -12.67
N LEU A 338 8.38 -13.82 -11.57
CA LEU A 338 9.45 -14.08 -10.58
C LEU A 338 10.00 -12.79 -9.92
N TYR A 339 9.26 -11.69 -9.92
CA TYR A 339 9.69 -10.46 -9.26
C TYR A 339 10.02 -10.71 -7.78
N GLY A 340 11.23 -10.34 -7.38
CA GLY A 340 11.68 -10.47 -5.98
C GLY A 340 11.73 -11.92 -5.46
N ALA A 341 11.85 -12.90 -6.34
CA ALA A 341 12.02 -14.30 -5.96
C ALA A 341 13.32 -14.48 -5.14
N THR A 342 13.27 -15.26 -4.08
CA THR A 342 14.38 -15.45 -3.14
C THR A 342 14.98 -16.85 -3.19
N SER A 343 14.23 -17.84 -3.64
CA SER A 343 14.66 -19.23 -3.79
C SER A 343 13.59 -20.03 -4.54
N GLY A 344 13.93 -21.25 -4.96
CA GLY A 344 13.01 -22.14 -5.67
C GLY A 344 13.37 -22.31 -7.15
N LYS A 345 12.46 -22.92 -7.89
CA LYS A 345 12.68 -23.30 -9.29
C LYS A 345 11.48 -22.93 -10.15
N ALA A 346 11.71 -22.41 -11.35
CA ALA A 346 10.68 -22.16 -12.34
C ALA A 346 11.10 -22.70 -13.71
N PHE A 347 10.24 -23.48 -14.35
CA PHE A 347 10.43 -24.06 -15.67
C PHE A 347 9.31 -23.59 -16.58
N ILE A 348 9.63 -22.76 -17.56
CA ILE A 348 8.69 -22.07 -18.44
C ILE A 348 8.97 -22.48 -19.88
N SER A 349 8.10 -23.32 -20.46
CA SER A 349 8.20 -23.70 -21.87
C SER A 349 7.40 -22.72 -22.72
N GLY A 350 8.04 -21.65 -23.11
CA GLY A 350 7.53 -20.51 -23.87
C GLY A 350 8.19 -19.20 -23.45
N VAL A 351 7.64 -18.09 -23.90
CA VAL A 351 8.18 -16.75 -23.67
C VAL A 351 7.51 -16.11 -22.45
N ALA A 352 8.30 -15.44 -21.62
CA ALA A 352 7.80 -14.56 -20.57
C ALA A 352 7.63 -13.12 -21.10
N GLY A 353 6.69 -12.39 -20.54
CA GLY A 353 6.54 -10.96 -20.80
C GLY A 353 7.72 -10.13 -20.29
N GLU A 354 7.53 -8.83 -20.20
CA GLU A 354 8.56 -7.89 -19.75
C GLU A 354 8.92 -8.03 -18.28
N ARG A 355 10.11 -7.57 -17.92
CA ARG A 355 10.60 -7.49 -16.51
C ARG A 355 10.67 -8.84 -15.82
N PHE A 356 11.01 -9.88 -16.55
CA PHE A 356 11.24 -11.22 -16.00
C PHE A 356 12.37 -11.21 -14.96
N CYS A 357 12.20 -11.89 -13.82
CA CYS A 357 13.20 -12.05 -12.76
C CYS A 357 13.76 -10.74 -12.16
N VAL A 358 13.07 -9.62 -12.27
CA VAL A 358 13.50 -8.37 -11.64
C VAL A 358 13.64 -8.56 -10.12
N ARG A 359 14.80 -8.17 -9.57
CA ARG A 359 15.15 -8.35 -8.15
C ARG A 359 15.18 -9.81 -7.68
N ASN A 360 15.37 -10.77 -8.56
CA ASN A 360 15.63 -12.14 -8.13
C ASN A 360 16.95 -12.21 -7.32
N SER A 361 16.93 -12.90 -6.20
CA SER A 361 18.09 -13.04 -5.30
C SER A 361 18.52 -14.48 -5.02
N GLY A 362 17.83 -15.49 -5.61
CA GLY A 362 18.22 -16.88 -5.35
C GLY A 362 17.35 -17.96 -6.00
N ALA A 363 16.31 -17.61 -6.75
CA ALA A 363 15.55 -18.59 -7.50
C ALA A 363 16.22 -18.91 -8.83
N SER A 364 16.17 -20.19 -9.25
CA SER A 364 16.64 -20.65 -10.55
C SER A 364 15.48 -20.77 -11.53
N ALA A 365 15.64 -20.24 -12.74
CA ALA A 365 14.60 -20.28 -13.76
C ALA A 365 15.14 -20.69 -15.12
N VAL A 366 14.30 -21.41 -15.87
CA VAL A 366 14.52 -21.75 -17.28
C VAL A 366 13.33 -21.22 -18.06
N VAL A 367 13.58 -20.43 -19.08
CA VAL A 367 12.57 -19.82 -19.96
C VAL A 367 13.11 -19.77 -21.39
N GLU A 368 12.24 -19.89 -22.40
CA GLU A 368 12.67 -19.92 -23.81
C GLU A 368 12.89 -18.53 -24.40
N GLY A 369 12.27 -17.50 -23.82
CA GLY A 369 12.47 -16.11 -24.20
C GLY A 369 11.91 -15.15 -23.15
N VAL A 370 12.37 -13.90 -23.18
CA VAL A 370 11.92 -12.83 -22.27
C VAL A 370 11.71 -11.54 -23.05
N GLY A 371 10.77 -10.70 -22.57
CA GLY A 371 10.60 -9.33 -23.03
C GLY A 371 11.69 -8.39 -22.50
N ASP A 372 11.48 -7.09 -22.65
CA ASP A 372 12.42 -6.06 -22.22
C ASP A 372 12.62 -6.02 -20.71
N HIS A 373 13.75 -5.48 -20.28
CA HIS A 373 14.11 -5.28 -18.87
C HIS A 373 14.18 -6.58 -18.02
N GLY A 374 14.52 -7.71 -18.67
CA GLY A 374 14.73 -8.96 -17.94
C GLY A 374 15.92 -8.88 -16.98
N CYS A 375 15.77 -9.49 -15.79
CA CYS A 375 16.80 -9.61 -14.75
C CYS A 375 17.35 -8.28 -14.20
N GLU A 376 16.63 -7.17 -14.34
CA GLU A 376 17.06 -5.91 -13.72
C GLU A 376 17.19 -6.05 -12.19
N TYR A 377 18.24 -5.46 -11.62
CA TYR A 377 18.54 -5.51 -10.19
C TYR A 377 18.60 -6.93 -9.60
N MET A 378 18.88 -7.94 -10.43
CA MET A 378 19.10 -9.30 -9.96
C MET A 378 20.39 -9.38 -9.14
N THR A 379 20.36 -10.04 -7.99
CA THR A 379 21.49 -10.17 -7.05
C THR A 379 21.95 -11.61 -6.83
N GLY A 380 21.22 -12.59 -7.34
CA GLY A 380 21.53 -14.01 -7.24
C GLY A 380 20.46 -14.88 -7.91
N GLY A 381 20.78 -16.17 -8.09
CA GLY A 381 19.91 -17.14 -8.77
C GLY A 381 20.51 -17.70 -10.03
#